data_5c0a075b65b7a5b4e6582c3ac93a6a09
#
_entry.id   5c0a075b65b7a5b4e6582c3ac93a6a09
#
_cell.length_a   1.000
_cell.length_b   1.000
_cell.length_c   1.000
_cell.angle_alpha   90.00
_cell.angle_beta   90.00
_cell.angle_gamma   90.00
#
_symmetry.space_group_name_H-M   'P 1'
#
loop_
_entity.id
_entity.type
_entity.pdbx_description
1 polymer ?
#
loop_
_entity_poly.entity_id
_entity_poly.type
_entity_poly.pdbx_seq_one_letter_code
_entity_poly.pdbx_strand_id
1 'polypeptide(L)'
;MNLFKVPGFLSREECNIIFDRILETEEYVKSKGNDIHTGTSDDSLTGRFWCNNYLYDDVIASILIPKLKVIFVGRVWIQCWANTFRKGEGITAHSHRPPLPKYQKPLPWSCVNLFIGGDPAIGTWFVDKNYTNNPGELMVFESETIHWVSPNPTDDVRISLAMDVYPYKPEDWSNPEHYYYLK
;
A
#
# COMPACT_ATOMS: atom_id res chain seq x y z
N MET A 1 15.41 12.33 0.86
CA MET A 1 14.40 11.28 0.56
C MET A 1 15.08 10.19 -0.28
N ASN A 2 15.13 8.99 0.24
CA ASN A 2 15.60 7.82 -0.52
C ASN A 2 14.37 7.14 -1.12
N LEU A 3 14.17 7.27 -2.43
CA LEU A 3 13.12 6.59 -3.19
C LEU A 3 13.79 5.60 -4.15
N PHE A 4 13.44 4.34 -4.03
CA PHE A 4 13.89 3.28 -4.90
C PHE A 4 12.74 2.75 -5.75
N LYS A 5 12.94 2.62 -7.05
CA LYS A 5 11.94 2.12 -8.00
C LYS A 5 12.36 0.80 -8.61
N VAL A 6 11.40 -0.12 -8.71
CA VAL A 6 11.56 -1.40 -9.42
C VAL A 6 10.54 -1.41 -10.57
N PRO A 7 10.96 -0.99 -11.76
CA PRO A 7 10.10 -1.06 -12.93
C PRO A 7 9.85 -2.53 -13.32
N GLY A 8 8.62 -2.84 -13.74
CA GLY A 8 8.27 -4.19 -14.17
C GLY A 8 8.34 -5.24 -13.05
N PHE A 9 8.15 -4.82 -11.80
CA PHE A 9 8.02 -5.75 -10.65
C PHE A 9 6.87 -6.74 -10.86
N LEU A 10 5.76 -6.28 -11.42
CA LEU A 10 4.67 -7.12 -11.92
C LEU A 10 4.55 -6.99 -13.45
N SER A 11 4.17 -8.08 -14.10
CA SER A 11 3.71 -8.05 -15.47
C SER A 11 2.32 -7.41 -15.57
N ARG A 12 1.90 -7.05 -16.79
CA ARG A 12 0.55 -6.52 -17.03
C ARG A 12 -0.55 -7.53 -16.64
N GLU A 13 -0.32 -8.79 -16.94
CA GLU A 13 -1.24 -9.87 -16.60
C GLU A 13 -1.40 -10.03 -15.08
N GLU A 14 -0.30 -10.02 -14.34
CA GLU A 14 -0.32 -10.06 -12.88
C GLU A 14 -1.04 -8.84 -12.28
N CYS A 15 -0.84 -7.65 -12.85
CA CYS A 15 -1.58 -6.46 -12.45
C CYS A 15 -3.09 -6.63 -12.65
N ASN A 16 -3.52 -7.16 -13.80
CA ASN A 16 -4.93 -7.38 -14.09
C ASN A 16 -5.56 -8.38 -13.10
N ILE A 17 -4.87 -9.50 -12.82
CA ILE A 17 -5.34 -10.49 -11.85
C ILE A 17 -5.51 -9.86 -10.46
N ILE A 18 -4.54 -9.09 -10.02
CA ILE A 18 -4.61 -8.41 -8.71
C ILE A 18 -5.71 -7.34 -8.69
N PHE A 19 -5.85 -6.58 -9.78
CA PHE A 19 -6.86 -5.55 -9.93
C PHE A 19 -8.28 -6.12 -9.77
N ASP A 20 -8.57 -7.18 -10.55
CA ASP A 20 -9.86 -7.85 -10.52
C ASP A 20 -10.12 -8.46 -9.13
N ARG A 21 -9.10 -9.10 -8.53
CA ARG A 21 -9.23 -9.70 -7.20
C ARG A 21 -9.52 -8.68 -6.11
N ILE A 22 -8.92 -7.49 -6.15
CA ILE A 22 -9.21 -6.42 -5.21
C ILE A 22 -10.67 -5.97 -5.34
N LEU A 23 -11.18 -5.78 -6.56
CA LEU A 23 -12.57 -5.40 -6.79
C LEU A 23 -13.55 -6.50 -6.35
N GLU A 24 -13.25 -7.77 -6.61
CA GLU A 24 -14.07 -8.91 -6.16
C GLU A 24 -14.20 -8.98 -4.64
N THR A 25 -13.14 -8.62 -3.92
CA THR A 25 -13.09 -8.71 -2.45
C THR A 25 -13.47 -7.42 -1.76
N GLU A 26 -13.73 -6.35 -2.48
CA GLU A 26 -13.95 -5.01 -1.93
C GLU A 26 -15.04 -4.97 -0.87
N GLU A 27 -16.23 -5.48 -1.16
CA GLU A 27 -17.37 -5.48 -0.23
C GLU A 27 -17.08 -6.30 1.04
N TYR A 28 -16.38 -7.42 0.89
CA TYR A 28 -15.95 -8.22 2.03
C TYR A 28 -14.98 -7.46 2.93
N VAL A 29 -13.99 -6.77 2.35
CA VAL A 29 -13.04 -5.98 3.14
C VAL A 29 -13.74 -4.81 3.82
N LYS A 30 -14.63 -4.12 3.13
CA LYS A 30 -15.44 -3.03 3.70
C LYS A 30 -16.28 -3.51 4.89
N SER A 31 -16.82 -4.71 4.85
CA SER A 31 -17.62 -5.28 5.94
C SER A 31 -16.83 -5.54 7.22
N LYS A 32 -15.50 -5.63 7.15
CA LYS A 32 -14.62 -5.80 8.32
C LYS A 32 -14.47 -4.54 9.18
N GLY A 33 -14.87 -3.39 8.68
CA GLY A 33 -14.80 -2.12 9.39
C GLY A 33 -14.00 -1.05 8.67
N ASN A 34 -13.93 0.13 9.26
CA ASN A 34 -13.17 1.27 8.74
C ASN A 34 -12.16 1.71 9.81
N ASP A 35 -10.90 1.83 9.43
CA ASP A 35 -9.84 2.05 10.41
C ASP A 35 -9.56 3.51 10.67
N ILE A 36 -9.66 4.38 9.66
CA ILE A 36 -9.11 5.74 9.79
C ILE A 36 -9.71 6.72 8.81
N HIS A 37 -9.81 7.95 9.28
CA HIS A 37 -10.08 9.16 8.52
C HIS A 37 -8.91 9.54 7.61
N THR A 38 -8.83 8.95 6.44
CA THR A 38 -7.77 9.25 5.45
C THR A 38 -8.12 10.39 4.50
N GLY A 39 -9.28 11.05 4.72
CA GLY A 39 -9.83 12.04 3.81
C GLY A 39 -10.48 11.43 2.55
N THR A 40 -10.65 10.12 2.54
CA THR A 40 -11.44 9.39 1.54
C THR A 40 -12.85 9.13 2.05
N SER A 41 -13.76 8.72 1.15
CA SER A 41 -15.10 8.33 1.55
C SER A 41 -15.07 7.08 2.44
N ASP A 42 -16.03 6.95 3.36
CA ASP A 42 -16.18 5.76 4.21
C ASP A 42 -16.42 4.48 3.39
N ASP A 43 -16.77 4.63 2.12
CA ASP A 43 -17.02 3.55 1.17
C ASP A 43 -15.79 3.14 0.35
N SER A 44 -14.61 3.68 0.63
CA SER A 44 -13.35 3.33 -0.03
C SER A 44 -12.59 2.23 0.69
N LEU A 45 -11.79 1.44 -0.06
CA LEU A 45 -10.78 0.55 0.52
C LEU A 45 -9.59 1.30 1.12
N THR A 46 -9.38 2.54 0.71
CA THR A 46 -8.29 3.37 1.21
C THR A 46 -8.42 3.58 2.71
N GLY A 47 -7.31 3.38 3.44
CA GLY A 47 -7.28 3.55 4.90
C GLY A 47 -7.74 2.32 5.69
N ARG A 48 -7.98 1.16 5.05
CA ARG A 48 -8.41 -0.08 5.72
C ARG A 48 -7.23 -1.03 6.03
N PHE A 49 -6.11 -0.47 6.42
CA PHE A 49 -4.88 -1.24 6.65
C PHE A 49 -4.93 -2.13 7.91
N TRP A 50 -5.77 -1.80 8.92
CA TRP A 50 -6.00 -2.64 10.09
C TRP A 50 -7.05 -3.73 9.87
N CYS A 51 -7.91 -3.57 8.86
CA CYS A 51 -9.02 -4.48 8.62
C CYS A 51 -8.63 -5.66 7.73
N ASN A 52 -7.64 -5.51 6.87
CA ASN A 52 -7.28 -6.52 5.90
C ASN A 52 -5.80 -6.46 5.50
N ASN A 53 -5.19 -7.63 5.37
CA ASN A 53 -3.86 -7.76 4.80
C ASN A 53 -3.93 -8.69 3.57
N TYR A 54 -3.73 -8.12 2.39
CA TYR A 54 -3.84 -8.83 1.13
C TYR A 54 -2.77 -9.91 0.92
N LEU A 55 -1.74 -10.01 1.76
CA LEU A 55 -0.82 -11.14 1.74
C LEU A 55 -1.42 -12.42 2.36
N TYR A 56 -2.63 -12.37 2.90
CA TYR A 56 -3.44 -13.52 3.29
C TYR A 56 -4.50 -13.90 2.24
N ASP A 57 -4.63 -13.15 1.15
CA ASP A 57 -5.42 -13.56 -0.01
C ASP A 57 -4.57 -14.48 -0.89
N ASP A 58 -5.02 -15.74 -1.10
CA ASP A 58 -4.24 -16.77 -1.78
C ASP A 58 -3.83 -16.39 -3.20
N VAL A 59 -4.68 -15.67 -3.93
CA VAL A 59 -4.39 -15.24 -5.31
C VAL A 59 -3.29 -14.19 -5.30
N ILE A 60 -3.46 -13.13 -4.53
CA ILE A 60 -2.50 -12.02 -4.44
C ILE A 60 -1.18 -12.50 -3.83
N ALA A 61 -1.24 -13.29 -2.76
CA ALA A 61 -0.08 -13.86 -2.09
C ALA A 61 0.76 -14.73 -3.03
N SER A 62 0.13 -15.57 -3.86
CA SER A 62 0.84 -16.43 -4.82
C SER A 62 1.69 -15.64 -5.83
N ILE A 63 1.26 -14.43 -6.17
CA ILE A 63 1.97 -13.52 -7.09
C ILE A 63 3.04 -12.72 -6.34
N LEU A 64 2.67 -12.10 -5.21
CA LEU A 64 3.52 -11.11 -4.53
C LEU A 64 4.64 -11.75 -3.70
N ILE A 65 4.35 -12.81 -2.94
CA ILE A 65 5.31 -13.38 -1.97
C ILE A 65 6.63 -13.80 -2.62
N PRO A 66 6.65 -14.53 -3.75
CA PRO A 66 7.91 -14.91 -4.39
C PRO A 66 8.76 -13.70 -4.80
N LYS A 67 8.11 -12.63 -5.27
CA LYS A 67 8.78 -11.41 -5.74
C LYS A 67 9.26 -10.53 -4.56
N LEU A 68 8.46 -10.41 -3.51
CA LEU A 68 8.85 -9.66 -2.30
C LEU A 68 10.05 -10.30 -1.61
N LYS A 69 10.20 -11.63 -1.63
CA LYS A 69 11.38 -12.32 -1.11
C LYS A 69 12.68 -11.97 -1.83
N VAL A 70 12.61 -11.56 -3.08
CA VAL A 70 13.79 -11.11 -3.85
C VAL A 70 14.18 -9.68 -3.45
N ILE A 71 13.19 -8.82 -3.15
CA ILE A 71 13.42 -7.42 -2.79
C ILE A 71 13.82 -7.27 -1.31
N PHE A 72 13.08 -7.96 -0.42
CA PHE A 72 13.30 -7.87 1.02
C PHE A 72 14.02 -9.12 1.53
N VAL A 73 15.35 -9.03 1.55
CA VAL A 73 16.19 -10.12 2.02
C VAL A 73 16.19 -10.17 3.54
N GLY A 74 15.91 -11.36 4.09
CA GLY A 74 15.89 -11.59 5.54
C GLY A 74 14.49 -11.75 6.09
N ARG A 75 14.35 -11.51 7.39
CA ARG A 75 13.09 -11.65 8.11
C ARG A 75 12.42 -10.29 8.20
N VAL A 76 11.23 -10.16 7.60
CA VAL A 76 10.43 -8.93 7.68
C VAL A 76 8.98 -9.25 7.96
N TRP A 77 8.26 -8.29 8.54
CA TRP A 77 6.82 -8.32 8.73
C TRP A 77 6.19 -7.30 7.81
N ILE A 78 5.17 -7.70 7.08
CA ILE A 78 4.54 -6.87 6.05
C ILE A 78 3.07 -6.71 6.35
N GLN A 79 2.63 -5.47 6.39
CA GLN A 79 1.23 -5.10 6.30
C GLN A 79 0.95 -4.65 4.85
N CYS A 80 -0.10 -5.17 4.21
CA CYS A 80 -0.42 -4.89 2.82
C CYS A 80 -1.90 -4.60 2.65
N TRP A 81 -2.24 -3.39 2.20
CA TRP A 81 -3.62 -2.98 1.95
C TRP A 81 -3.79 -2.36 0.58
N ALA A 82 -5.03 -2.29 0.10
CA ALA A 82 -5.36 -1.63 -1.16
C ALA A 82 -5.81 -0.19 -0.91
N ASN A 83 -5.34 0.70 -1.79
CA ASN A 83 -5.91 2.02 -1.97
C ASN A 83 -6.68 2.02 -3.29
N THR A 84 -7.97 2.30 -3.21
CA THR A 84 -8.85 2.48 -4.37
C THR A 84 -9.31 3.92 -4.42
N PHE A 85 -9.14 4.55 -5.59
CA PHE A 85 -9.60 5.91 -5.82
C PHE A 85 -10.53 5.95 -7.03
N ARG A 86 -11.80 6.20 -6.77
CA ARG A 86 -12.81 6.53 -7.78
C ARG A 86 -12.75 8.03 -8.08
N LYS A 87 -13.54 8.48 -9.03
CA LYS A 87 -13.61 9.90 -9.42
C LYS A 87 -13.84 10.80 -8.20
N GLY A 88 -12.98 11.79 -8.06
CA GLY A 88 -12.98 12.74 -6.94
C GLY A 88 -12.28 12.25 -5.66
N GLU A 89 -11.89 10.98 -5.59
CA GLU A 89 -11.19 10.41 -4.43
C GLU A 89 -9.67 10.52 -4.58
N GLY A 90 -9.01 10.70 -3.47
CA GLY A 90 -7.56 10.75 -3.33
C GLY A 90 -7.16 10.49 -1.87
N ILE A 91 -5.92 10.71 -1.53
CA ILE A 91 -5.47 10.64 -0.14
C ILE A 91 -4.65 11.88 0.19
N THR A 92 -4.95 12.49 1.34
CA THR A 92 -4.26 13.69 1.83
C THR A 92 -2.80 13.41 2.17
N ALA A 93 -2.00 14.49 2.25
CA ALA A 93 -0.60 14.39 2.61
C ALA A 93 -0.42 13.74 4.00
N HIS A 94 0.33 12.66 4.05
CA HIS A 94 0.58 11.88 5.26
C HIS A 94 1.95 11.20 5.21
N SER A 95 2.37 10.67 6.33
CA SER A 95 3.50 9.73 6.45
C SER A 95 3.06 8.56 7.32
N HIS A 96 3.79 7.45 7.25
CA HIS A 96 3.47 6.25 8.04
C HIS A 96 4.16 6.23 9.40
N ARG A 97 4.68 7.39 9.82
CA ARG A 97 5.31 7.51 11.14
C ARG A 97 4.26 7.45 12.24
N PRO A 98 4.33 6.50 13.21
CA PRO A 98 3.49 6.55 14.38
C PRO A 98 3.83 7.79 15.22
N PRO A 99 2.87 8.35 15.97
CA PRO A 99 3.14 9.34 16.98
C PRO A 99 3.97 8.69 18.09
N LEU A 100 5.29 8.87 18.02
CA LEU A 100 6.20 8.34 19.03
C LEU A 100 6.25 9.24 20.27
N PRO A 101 6.38 8.67 21.47
CA PRO A 101 6.76 9.41 22.66
C PRO A 101 8.07 10.18 22.37
N LYS A 102 8.17 11.41 22.89
CA LYS A 102 9.26 12.37 22.62
C LYS A 102 10.69 11.85 22.75
N TYR A 103 10.88 10.64 23.28
CA TYR A 103 12.18 10.07 23.64
C TYR A 103 12.53 8.76 22.94
N GLN A 104 11.65 8.23 22.09
CA GLN A 104 11.96 7.04 21.28
C GLN A 104 12.32 7.44 19.85
N LYS A 105 13.53 7.07 19.41
CA LYS A 105 13.86 7.12 18.00
C LYS A 105 13.00 6.08 17.27
N PRO A 106 12.30 6.45 16.18
CA PRO A 106 11.59 5.47 15.38
C PRO A 106 12.58 4.45 14.87
N LEU A 107 12.24 3.18 15.01
CA LEU A 107 12.92 2.16 14.23
C LEU A 107 12.52 2.37 12.77
N PRO A 108 13.48 2.48 11.85
CA PRO A 108 13.17 2.72 10.45
C PRO A 108 12.48 1.50 9.86
N TRP A 109 11.37 1.74 9.17
CA TRP A 109 10.77 0.75 8.27
C TRP A 109 10.53 1.37 6.91
N SER A 110 10.35 0.52 5.91
CA SER A 110 10.11 0.94 4.54
C SER A 110 8.61 0.92 4.24
N CYS A 111 8.18 1.92 3.49
CA CYS A 111 6.88 1.92 2.86
C CYS A 111 7.02 1.53 1.39
N VAL A 112 5.99 0.88 0.88
CA VAL A 112 5.91 0.45 -0.51
C VAL A 112 4.63 1.00 -1.13
N ASN A 113 4.73 1.50 -2.33
CA ASN A 113 3.60 1.76 -3.21
C ASN A 113 3.78 0.94 -4.50
N LEU A 114 2.89 -0.01 -4.71
CA LEU A 114 2.85 -0.85 -5.90
C LEU A 114 1.62 -0.46 -6.71
N PHE A 115 1.84 0.22 -7.84
CA PHE A 115 0.75 0.65 -8.70
C PHE A 115 0.22 -0.51 -9.53
N ILE A 116 -1.08 -0.78 -9.41
CA ILE A 116 -1.75 -1.92 -10.04
C ILE A 116 -2.45 -1.48 -11.32
N GLY A 117 -3.25 -0.39 -11.28
CA GLY A 117 -3.97 0.07 -12.46
C GLY A 117 -4.69 1.41 -12.26
N GLY A 118 -5.21 1.95 -13.35
CA GLY A 118 -5.81 3.28 -13.46
C GLY A 118 -4.98 4.20 -14.36
N ASP A 119 -5.30 5.48 -14.39
CA ASP A 119 -4.57 6.47 -15.18
C ASP A 119 -3.16 6.70 -14.60
N PRO A 120 -2.08 6.40 -15.34
CA PRO A 120 -0.71 6.62 -14.89
C PRO A 120 -0.36 8.09 -14.62
N ALA A 121 -1.07 9.02 -15.23
CA ALA A 121 -0.87 10.46 -15.04
C ALA A 121 -1.26 10.92 -13.65
N ILE A 122 -2.12 10.15 -12.94
CA ILE A 122 -2.45 10.37 -11.53
C ILE A 122 -1.32 9.78 -10.69
N GLY A 123 -0.24 10.54 -10.57
CA GLY A 123 0.97 10.11 -9.87
C GLY A 123 0.83 10.12 -8.34
N THR A 124 1.91 9.68 -7.71
CA THR A 124 2.09 9.85 -6.26
C THR A 124 3.02 11.04 -6.03
N TRP A 125 2.57 12.00 -5.25
CA TRP A 125 3.37 13.14 -4.83
C TRP A 125 4.23 12.78 -3.63
N PHE A 126 5.48 13.22 -3.68
CA PHE A 126 6.42 13.16 -2.57
C PHE A 126 6.98 14.57 -2.35
N VAL A 127 6.56 15.22 -1.28
CA VAL A 127 6.93 16.59 -0.91
C VAL A 127 6.64 17.59 -2.04
N ASP A 128 7.55 17.78 -2.98
CA ASP A 128 7.50 18.76 -4.06
C ASP A 128 7.52 18.13 -5.46
N LYS A 129 7.57 16.80 -5.55
CA LYS A 129 7.70 16.10 -6.80
C LYS A 129 6.61 15.05 -7.01
N ASN A 130 5.96 15.14 -8.16
CA ASN A 130 5.04 14.09 -8.64
C ASN A 130 5.80 13.02 -9.41
N TYR A 131 5.55 11.77 -9.04
CA TYR A 131 6.05 10.60 -9.76
C TYR A 131 4.89 9.90 -10.46
N THR A 132 4.98 9.80 -11.78
CA THR A 132 4.06 8.97 -12.56
C THR A 132 4.13 7.53 -12.08
N ASN A 133 2.98 6.87 -12.05
CA ASN A 133 2.87 5.48 -11.66
C ASN A 133 2.67 4.62 -12.92
N ASN A 134 3.59 3.70 -13.18
CA ASN A 134 3.41 2.72 -14.25
C ASN A 134 2.84 1.43 -13.65
N PRO A 135 1.83 0.79 -14.28
CA PRO A 135 1.33 -0.50 -13.81
C PRO A 135 2.46 -1.52 -13.63
N GLY A 136 2.49 -2.15 -12.47
CA GLY A 136 3.54 -3.10 -12.09
C GLY A 136 4.85 -2.46 -11.58
N GLU A 137 4.93 -1.13 -11.48
CA GLU A 137 6.06 -0.45 -10.86
C GLU A 137 5.91 -0.44 -9.33
N LEU A 138 6.96 -0.88 -8.65
CA LEU A 138 7.04 -0.83 -7.20
C LEU A 138 7.95 0.31 -6.78
N MET A 139 7.49 1.14 -5.85
CA MET A 139 8.26 2.21 -5.22
C MET A 139 8.47 1.88 -3.75
N VAL A 140 9.73 1.99 -3.27
CA VAL A 140 10.10 1.80 -1.87
C VAL A 140 10.68 3.09 -1.33
N PHE A 141 10.22 3.53 -0.17
CA PHE A 141 10.64 4.78 0.48
C PHE A 141 10.61 4.67 2.01
N GLU A 142 11.19 5.65 2.68
CA GLU A 142 11.23 5.69 4.14
C GLU A 142 9.85 6.05 4.72
N SER A 143 9.48 5.45 5.85
CA SER A 143 8.18 5.65 6.52
C SER A 143 7.86 7.11 6.89
N GLU A 144 8.88 7.92 7.09
CA GLU A 144 8.73 9.35 7.41
C GLU A 144 8.46 10.23 6.18
N THR A 145 8.52 9.66 4.97
CA THR A 145 8.35 10.43 3.74
C THR A 145 6.90 10.87 3.57
N ILE A 146 6.67 12.19 3.54
CA ILE A 146 5.35 12.75 3.28
C ILE A 146 4.99 12.50 1.83
N HIS A 147 3.80 11.91 1.62
CA HIS A 147 3.28 11.63 0.28
C HIS A 147 1.75 11.71 0.24
N TRP A 148 1.21 11.87 -0.97
CA TRP A 148 -0.25 11.93 -1.21
C TRP A 148 -0.58 11.60 -2.66
N VAL A 149 -1.86 11.41 -2.93
CA VAL A 149 -2.41 11.26 -4.28
C VAL A 149 -3.53 12.27 -4.46
N SER A 150 -3.43 13.10 -5.52
CA SER A 150 -4.48 14.05 -5.87
C SER A 150 -5.78 13.34 -6.21
N PRO A 151 -6.94 14.01 -6.06
CA PRO A 151 -8.21 13.43 -6.45
C PRO A 151 -8.20 12.92 -7.90
N ASN A 152 -8.72 11.72 -8.11
CA ASN A 152 -8.84 11.09 -9.42
C ASN A 152 -9.84 11.89 -10.29
N PRO A 153 -9.43 12.49 -11.40
CA PRO A 153 -10.33 13.28 -12.24
C PRO A 153 -11.15 12.44 -13.23
N THR A 154 -10.83 11.15 -13.36
CA THR A 154 -11.42 10.23 -14.36
C THR A 154 -12.46 9.31 -13.73
N ASP A 155 -13.27 8.66 -14.57
CA ASP A 155 -14.21 7.63 -14.14
C ASP A 155 -13.54 6.25 -13.96
N ASP A 156 -12.30 6.09 -14.41
CA ASP A 156 -11.53 4.87 -14.23
C ASP A 156 -11.09 4.73 -12.77
N VAL A 157 -11.22 3.52 -12.23
CA VAL A 157 -10.76 3.22 -10.88
C VAL A 157 -9.23 3.14 -10.86
N ARG A 158 -8.61 3.89 -9.94
CA ARG A 158 -7.17 3.79 -9.67
C ARG A 158 -6.94 2.89 -8.47
N ILE A 159 -6.08 1.86 -8.64
CA ILE A 159 -5.73 0.93 -7.57
C ILE A 159 -4.21 0.89 -7.37
N SER A 160 -3.79 0.94 -6.12
CA SER A 160 -2.44 0.59 -5.70
C SER A 160 -2.48 -0.27 -4.45
N LEU A 161 -1.49 -1.16 -4.29
CA LEU A 161 -1.21 -1.82 -3.02
C LEU A 161 -0.16 -1.00 -2.27
N ALA A 162 -0.49 -0.63 -1.05
CA ALA A 162 0.45 -0.02 -0.13
C ALA A 162 0.92 -1.07 0.88
N MET A 163 2.19 -0.98 1.28
CA MET A 163 2.76 -1.88 2.28
C MET A 163 3.65 -1.13 3.25
N ASP A 164 3.58 -1.55 4.51
CA ASP A 164 4.60 -1.24 5.51
C ASP A 164 5.44 -2.50 5.76
N VAL A 165 6.75 -2.36 5.62
CA VAL A 165 7.71 -3.46 5.73
C VAL A 165 8.64 -3.21 6.91
N TYR A 166 8.43 -3.98 7.97
CA TYR A 166 9.14 -3.83 9.24
C TYR A 166 10.28 -4.84 9.34
N PRO A 167 11.52 -4.41 9.64
CA PRO A 167 12.65 -5.32 9.90
C PRO A 167 12.59 -5.99 11.28
N TYR A 168 11.55 -5.67 12.07
CA TYR A 168 11.32 -6.20 13.42
C TYR A 168 9.84 -6.53 13.58
N LYS A 169 9.54 -7.34 14.59
CA LYS A 169 8.15 -7.65 14.93
C LYS A 169 7.48 -6.40 15.54
N PRO A 170 6.40 -5.85 14.94
CA PRO A 170 5.68 -4.74 15.54
C PRO A 170 5.10 -5.10 16.91
N GLU A 171 5.06 -4.14 17.83
CA GLU A 171 4.59 -4.37 19.21
C GLU A 171 3.07 -4.53 19.30
N ASP A 172 2.33 -3.88 18.39
CA ASP A 172 0.87 -4.02 18.32
C ASP A 172 0.49 -5.31 17.60
N TRP A 173 0.45 -6.38 18.38
CA TRP A 173 0.16 -7.74 17.92
C TRP A 173 -1.25 -8.21 18.26
N SER A 174 -2.17 -7.28 18.51
CA SER A 174 -3.54 -7.60 18.92
C SER A 174 -4.30 -8.44 17.88
N ASN A 175 -3.93 -8.33 16.60
CA ASN A 175 -4.46 -9.18 15.53
C ASN A 175 -3.31 -9.80 14.72
N PRO A 176 -3.10 -11.13 14.79
CA PRO A 176 -2.04 -11.82 14.07
C PRO A 176 -2.16 -11.73 12.54
N GLU A 177 -3.35 -11.41 12.01
CA GLU A 177 -3.58 -11.22 10.58
C GLU A 177 -3.17 -9.84 10.05
N HIS A 178 -2.78 -8.90 10.93
CA HIS A 178 -2.30 -7.59 10.50
C HIS A 178 -0.96 -7.67 9.76
N TYR A 179 -0.08 -8.55 10.20
CA TYR A 179 1.27 -8.64 9.68
C TYR A 179 1.57 -10.01 9.11
N TYR A 180 1.93 -10.05 7.85
CA TYR A 180 2.45 -11.25 7.21
C TYR A 180 3.94 -11.38 7.49
N TYR A 181 4.36 -12.53 8.01
CA TYR A 181 5.78 -12.81 8.24
C TYR A 181 6.42 -13.40 6.98
N LEU A 182 7.26 -12.62 6.34
CA LEU A 182 8.05 -13.02 5.18
C LEU A 182 9.41 -13.57 5.66
N LYS A 183 9.69 -14.83 5.28
CA LYS A 183 10.91 -15.56 5.65
C LYS A 183 11.71 -15.99 4.44
#